data_a5928f1ef661d24ebd88b7b6eec4c66e
#
_entry.id   a5928f1ef661d24ebd88b7b6eec4c66e
#
_cell.length_a   1.000
_cell.length_b   1.000
_cell.length_c   1.000
_cell.angle_alpha   90.00
_cell.angle_beta   90.00
_cell.angle_gamma   90.00
#
_symmetry.space_group_name_H-M   'P 1'
#
loop_
_entity.id
_entity.type
_entity.pdbx_description
1 polymer ?
#
loop_
_entity_poly.entity_id
_entity_poly.type
_entity_poly.pdbx_seq_one_letter_code
_entity_poly.pdbx_strand_id
1 'polypeptide(L)'
;MFAKRLENYVPPLDFKHPLERKTLKLYYKFLLFDLDHTLLDFDAAEDIALTQLLEEKGVEDIQAYKDYYVPMNKSLWKDLEQKKITKAELINTRFAKLFAHFGIEKDGSYLAERYQFFLSKQGQTFPGVEDLLRKLISQGYELYAATNGITSIQTGRLAQSGIAPFFKEIFISEQLHTQKPDAAFYEKIGARIPNFDKDHALMIGDSLTADIQGGNNAGIDTIWYNSHHLENHTQAQPTYEVHSYQDLLDCLDKL
;
A
#
# COMPACT_ATOMS: atom_id res chain seq x y z
N MET A 1 12.09 24.40 -16.12
CA MET A 1 10.81 25.10 -16.33
C MET A 1 9.76 24.45 -15.44
N PHE A 2 9.10 25.22 -14.64
CA PHE A 2 8.43 24.93 -13.38
C PHE A 2 7.48 23.72 -13.35
N ALA A 3 7.64 22.88 -12.30
CA ALA A 3 6.70 21.87 -11.89
C ALA A 3 5.32 22.52 -11.60
N LYS A 4 4.26 22.07 -12.29
CA LYS A 4 2.89 22.38 -11.90
C LYS A 4 2.63 21.70 -10.55
N ARG A 5 2.40 22.51 -9.54
CA ARG A 5 1.88 22.09 -8.23
C ARG A 5 0.60 21.27 -8.43
N LEU A 6 0.50 20.20 -7.67
CA LEU A 6 -0.71 19.39 -7.54
C LEU A 6 -1.91 20.28 -7.15
N GLU A 7 -2.81 20.53 -8.07
CA GLU A 7 -4.00 21.39 -7.87
C GLU A 7 -5.15 20.70 -7.09
N ASN A 8 -4.91 19.52 -6.49
CA ASN A 8 -5.93 18.80 -5.71
C ASN A 8 -5.41 18.38 -4.32
N TYR A 9 -4.67 19.28 -3.66
CA TYR A 9 -4.34 19.06 -2.24
C TYR A 9 -5.61 19.23 -1.40
N VAL A 10 -6.11 18.14 -0.84
CA VAL A 10 -7.12 18.15 0.22
C VAL A 10 -6.36 18.36 1.53
N PRO A 11 -6.60 19.47 2.24
CA PRO A 11 -5.90 19.71 3.50
C PRO A 11 -6.27 18.66 4.55
N PRO A 12 -5.37 18.35 5.51
CA PRO A 12 -5.68 17.45 6.61
C PRO A 12 -6.93 17.93 7.38
N LEU A 13 -7.75 16.98 7.84
CA LEU A 13 -8.92 17.28 8.65
C LEU A 13 -8.50 17.99 9.95
N ASP A 14 -9.04 19.18 10.21
CA ASP A 14 -8.80 19.95 11.42
C ASP A 14 -9.76 19.46 12.53
N PHE A 15 -9.28 18.57 13.39
CA PHE A 15 -10.03 18.01 14.51
C PHE A 15 -9.96 18.96 15.73
N LYS A 16 -10.67 20.08 15.66
CA LYS A 16 -10.80 21.00 16.81
C LYS A 16 -11.89 20.54 17.77
N HIS A 17 -11.54 19.65 18.71
CA HIS A 17 -12.24 19.58 19.99
C HIS A 17 -11.26 19.24 21.11
N PRO A 18 -11.12 20.12 22.13
CA PRO A 18 -10.32 19.83 23.31
C PRO A 18 -11.15 18.97 24.28
N LEU A 19 -11.03 17.67 24.21
CA LEU A 19 -11.29 16.83 25.37
C LEU A 19 -10.01 16.82 26.20
N GLU A 20 -10.11 17.20 27.48
CA GLU A 20 -9.01 17.06 28.45
C GLU A 20 -8.55 15.60 28.48
N ARG A 21 -7.45 15.32 27.79
CA ARG A 21 -6.83 13.98 27.79
C ARG A 21 -5.79 13.94 28.89
N LYS A 22 -5.97 13.04 29.84
CA LYS A 22 -4.81 12.41 30.50
C LYS A 22 -3.92 11.88 29.35
N THR A 23 -2.78 12.51 29.15
CA THR A 23 -1.77 12.09 28.17
C THR A 23 -1.21 10.77 28.67
N LEU A 24 -1.86 9.66 28.29
CA LEU A 24 -1.21 8.37 28.32
C LEU A 24 -0.04 8.49 27.34
N LYS A 25 1.18 8.32 27.84
CA LYS A 25 2.37 8.35 27.01
C LYS A 25 2.32 7.09 26.14
N LEU A 26 1.94 7.22 24.88
CA LEU A 26 1.99 6.12 23.92
C LEU A 26 3.42 5.64 23.82
N TYR A 27 3.64 4.33 23.88
CA TYR A 27 4.96 3.77 23.61
C TYR A 27 5.29 3.98 22.12
N TYR A 28 4.41 3.55 21.23
CA TYR A 28 4.50 3.89 19.80
C TYR A 28 3.76 5.18 19.50
N LYS A 29 4.33 5.96 18.60
CA LYS A 29 3.76 7.24 18.17
C LYS A 29 3.52 7.26 16.67
N PHE A 30 4.44 6.70 15.90
CA PHE A 30 4.47 6.76 14.45
C PHE A 30 3.97 5.44 13.87
N LEU A 31 2.81 5.44 13.22
CA LEU A 31 2.25 4.27 12.56
C LEU A 31 2.43 4.41 11.05
N LEU A 32 3.26 3.55 10.47
CA LEU A 32 3.50 3.46 9.03
C LEU A 32 2.61 2.36 8.47
N PHE A 33 1.58 2.72 7.72
CA PHE A 33 0.66 1.76 7.12
C PHE A 33 1.04 1.45 5.68
N ASP A 34 1.09 0.19 5.33
CA ASP A 34 0.90 -0.20 3.94
C ASP A 34 -0.52 0.11 3.48
N LEU A 35 -0.72 0.18 2.17
CA LEU A 35 -2.02 0.52 1.58
C LEU A 35 -2.74 -0.70 1.00
N ASP A 36 -2.14 -1.36 0.01
CA ASP A 36 -2.77 -2.43 -0.74
C ASP A 36 -2.89 -3.70 0.10
N HIS A 37 -4.07 -4.32 0.14
CA HIS A 37 -4.40 -5.47 1.01
C HIS A 37 -4.35 -5.20 2.52
N THR A 38 -3.97 -3.97 2.92
CA THR A 38 -3.97 -3.54 4.32
C THR A 38 -5.10 -2.55 4.62
N LEU A 39 -5.24 -1.50 3.83
CA LEU A 39 -6.28 -0.48 3.95
C LEU A 39 -7.11 -0.33 2.68
N LEU A 40 -6.47 -0.46 1.51
CA LEU A 40 -7.11 -0.42 0.21
C LEU A 40 -7.38 -1.84 -0.27
N ASP A 41 -8.63 -2.09 -0.68
CA ASP A 41 -9.03 -3.34 -1.32
C ASP A 41 -8.48 -3.37 -2.75
N PHE A 42 -7.27 -3.92 -2.88
CA PHE A 42 -6.59 -4.01 -4.16
C PHE A 42 -7.28 -5.03 -5.08
N ASP A 43 -7.76 -6.14 -4.55
CA ASP A 43 -8.39 -7.18 -5.35
C ASP A 43 -9.66 -6.65 -6.05
N ALA A 44 -10.51 -5.93 -5.32
CA ALA A 44 -11.68 -5.27 -5.91
C ALA A 44 -11.29 -4.20 -6.93
N ALA A 45 -10.26 -3.42 -6.64
CA ALA A 45 -9.76 -2.39 -7.55
C ALA A 45 -9.14 -2.98 -8.83
N GLU A 46 -8.33 -4.03 -8.70
CA GLU A 46 -7.71 -4.75 -9.81
C GLU A 46 -8.77 -5.41 -10.70
N ASP A 47 -9.76 -6.06 -10.09
CA ASP A 47 -10.86 -6.71 -10.82
C ASP A 47 -11.60 -5.73 -11.74
N ILE A 48 -11.97 -4.55 -11.21
CA ILE A 48 -12.66 -3.51 -11.98
C ILE A 48 -11.74 -2.95 -13.08
N ALA A 49 -10.52 -2.57 -12.73
CA ALA A 49 -9.59 -1.96 -13.68
C ALA A 49 -9.20 -2.91 -14.81
N LEU A 50 -8.99 -4.19 -14.47
CA LEU A 50 -8.66 -5.23 -15.45
C LEU A 50 -9.86 -5.51 -16.37
N THR A 51 -11.08 -5.58 -15.83
CA THR A 51 -12.30 -5.69 -16.62
C THR A 51 -12.38 -4.56 -17.65
N GLN A 52 -12.24 -3.31 -17.21
CA GLN A 52 -12.31 -2.12 -18.07
C GLN A 52 -11.26 -2.15 -19.19
N LEU A 53 -10.02 -2.59 -18.86
CA LEU A 53 -8.98 -2.75 -19.87
C LEU A 53 -9.35 -3.82 -20.90
N LEU A 54 -9.81 -4.99 -20.46
CA LEU A 54 -10.12 -6.12 -21.33
C LEU A 54 -11.33 -5.82 -22.22
N GLU A 55 -12.36 -5.16 -21.69
CA GLU A 55 -13.52 -4.66 -22.47
C GLU A 55 -13.07 -3.65 -23.53
N GLU A 56 -12.21 -2.67 -23.16
CA GLU A 56 -11.64 -1.70 -24.12
C GLU A 56 -10.89 -2.39 -25.26
N LYS A 57 -10.28 -3.56 -24.99
CA LYS A 57 -9.53 -4.33 -26.00
C LYS A 57 -10.38 -5.36 -26.75
N GLY A 58 -11.68 -5.43 -26.49
CA GLY A 58 -12.61 -6.32 -27.16
C GLY A 58 -12.41 -7.80 -26.80
N VAL A 59 -11.96 -8.08 -25.58
CA VAL A 59 -11.81 -9.46 -25.10
C VAL A 59 -13.18 -10.01 -24.75
N GLU A 60 -13.54 -11.16 -25.33
CA GLU A 60 -14.84 -11.81 -25.10
C GLU A 60 -14.85 -12.61 -23.80
N ASP A 61 -13.81 -13.42 -23.54
CA ASP A 61 -13.68 -14.22 -22.32
C ASP A 61 -12.80 -13.51 -21.28
N ILE A 62 -13.37 -12.48 -20.64
CA ILE A 62 -12.69 -11.67 -19.63
C ILE A 62 -12.24 -12.53 -18.44
N GLN A 63 -13.06 -13.54 -18.06
CA GLN A 63 -12.73 -14.35 -16.88
C GLN A 63 -11.47 -15.20 -17.12
N ALA A 64 -11.34 -15.83 -18.28
CA ALA A 64 -10.12 -16.58 -18.61
C ALA A 64 -8.85 -15.70 -18.55
N TYR A 65 -8.95 -14.46 -19.03
CA TYR A 65 -7.82 -13.51 -18.94
C TYR A 65 -7.49 -13.14 -17.49
N LYS A 66 -8.49 -12.91 -16.64
CA LYS A 66 -8.29 -12.64 -15.20
C LYS A 66 -7.66 -13.84 -14.48
N ASP A 67 -8.15 -15.05 -14.74
CA ASP A 67 -7.65 -16.27 -14.11
C ASP A 67 -6.17 -16.51 -14.41
N TYR A 68 -5.70 -16.10 -15.57
CA TYR A 68 -4.27 -16.14 -15.91
C TYR A 68 -3.51 -14.94 -15.33
N TYR A 69 -4.06 -13.73 -15.45
CA TYR A 69 -3.37 -12.50 -15.09
C TYR A 69 -3.08 -12.41 -13.59
N VAL A 70 -4.07 -12.64 -12.72
CA VAL A 70 -3.94 -12.40 -11.28
C VAL A 70 -2.78 -13.20 -10.66
N PRO A 71 -2.68 -14.53 -10.82
CA PRO A 71 -1.55 -15.27 -10.27
C PRO A 71 -0.22 -14.91 -10.93
N MET A 72 -0.20 -14.63 -12.23
CA MET A 72 1.00 -14.21 -12.97
C MET A 72 1.49 -12.86 -12.45
N ASN A 73 0.61 -11.87 -12.30
CA ASN A 73 0.94 -10.53 -11.77
C ASN A 73 1.47 -10.63 -10.33
N LYS A 74 0.83 -11.42 -9.46
CA LYS A 74 1.29 -11.66 -8.09
C LYS A 74 2.71 -12.27 -8.06
N SER A 75 3.00 -13.20 -8.95
CA SER A 75 4.35 -13.78 -9.07
C SER A 75 5.39 -12.74 -9.51
N LEU A 76 5.05 -11.85 -10.45
CA LEU A 76 5.96 -10.79 -10.90
C LEU A 76 6.27 -9.78 -9.79
N TRP A 77 5.29 -9.41 -8.97
CA TRP A 77 5.53 -8.55 -7.79
C TRP A 77 6.46 -9.21 -6.78
N LYS A 78 6.28 -10.51 -6.53
CA LYS A 78 7.19 -11.29 -5.67
C LYS A 78 8.62 -11.35 -6.25
N ASP A 79 8.77 -11.50 -7.55
CA ASP A 79 10.09 -11.48 -8.22
C ASP A 79 10.75 -10.10 -8.14
N LEU A 80 9.96 -9.01 -8.18
CA LEU A 80 10.45 -7.66 -7.94
C LEU A 80 10.96 -7.47 -6.51
N GLU A 81 10.23 -7.92 -5.49
CA GLU A 81 10.66 -7.89 -4.09
C GLU A 81 11.96 -8.67 -3.87
N GLN A 82 12.14 -9.77 -4.58
CA GLN A 82 13.35 -10.58 -4.57
C GLN A 82 14.47 -10.04 -5.48
N LYS A 83 14.28 -8.87 -6.09
CA LYS A 83 15.24 -8.21 -7.02
C LYS A 83 15.62 -9.05 -8.25
N LYS A 84 14.76 -10.00 -8.66
CA LYS A 84 14.95 -10.82 -9.86
C LYS A 84 14.59 -10.06 -11.14
N ILE A 85 13.67 -9.12 -11.03
CA ILE A 85 13.25 -8.24 -12.13
C ILE A 85 13.20 -6.80 -11.64
N THR A 86 13.26 -5.86 -12.55
CA THR A 86 13.07 -4.43 -12.27
C THR A 86 11.58 -4.07 -12.32
N LYS A 87 11.21 -2.96 -11.66
CA LYS A 87 9.84 -2.43 -11.70
C LYS A 87 9.43 -2.06 -13.13
N ALA A 88 10.36 -1.54 -13.93
CA ALA A 88 10.11 -1.21 -15.33
C ALA A 88 9.80 -2.46 -16.15
N GLU A 89 10.56 -3.55 -15.97
CA GLU A 89 10.27 -4.83 -16.63
C GLU A 89 8.90 -5.37 -16.25
N LEU A 90 8.57 -5.40 -14.94
CA LEU A 90 7.25 -5.83 -14.48
C LEU A 90 6.14 -5.03 -15.18
N ILE A 91 6.19 -3.70 -15.12
CA ILE A 91 5.14 -2.83 -15.64
C ILE A 91 4.98 -3.02 -17.15
N ASN A 92 6.08 -3.01 -17.91
CA ASN A 92 6.07 -2.99 -19.36
C ASN A 92 5.80 -4.37 -19.99
N THR A 93 5.97 -5.47 -19.25
CA THR A 93 5.88 -6.81 -19.84
C THR A 93 4.64 -7.60 -19.42
N ARG A 94 4.04 -7.30 -18.26
CA ARG A 94 2.94 -8.14 -17.72
C ARG A 94 1.74 -8.26 -18.66
N PHE A 95 1.34 -7.18 -19.32
CA PHE A 95 0.21 -7.24 -20.26
C PHE A 95 0.59 -7.85 -21.61
N ALA A 96 1.82 -7.65 -22.09
CA ALA A 96 2.30 -8.39 -23.26
C ALA A 96 2.29 -9.91 -23.00
N LYS A 97 2.74 -10.34 -21.81
CA LYS A 97 2.69 -11.74 -21.37
C LYS A 97 1.24 -12.27 -21.30
N LEU A 98 0.32 -11.46 -20.75
CA LEU A 98 -1.10 -11.81 -20.69
C LEU A 98 -1.66 -12.11 -22.08
N PHE A 99 -1.53 -11.17 -23.01
CA PHE A 99 -2.08 -11.34 -24.35
C PHE A 99 -1.35 -12.43 -25.15
N ALA A 100 -0.03 -12.56 -25.00
CA ALA A 100 0.76 -13.62 -25.63
C ALA A 100 0.32 -15.02 -25.20
N HIS A 101 -0.11 -15.20 -23.95
CA HIS A 101 -0.68 -16.46 -23.47
C HIS A 101 -1.91 -16.90 -24.31
N PHE A 102 -2.69 -15.95 -24.79
CA PHE A 102 -3.84 -16.18 -25.66
C PHE A 102 -3.51 -16.06 -27.15
N GLY A 103 -2.23 -16.09 -27.52
CA GLY A 103 -1.77 -16.06 -28.92
C GLY A 103 -1.88 -14.68 -29.59
N ILE A 104 -2.02 -13.61 -28.84
CA ILE A 104 -2.19 -12.25 -29.34
C ILE A 104 -0.97 -11.40 -28.99
N GLU A 105 -0.31 -10.80 -29.98
CA GLU A 105 0.73 -9.80 -29.71
C GLU A 105 0.12 -8.44 -29.45
N LYS A 106 0.54 -7.80 -28.36
CA LYS A 106 0.13 -6.45 -27.95
C LYS A 106 1.30 -5.68 -27.36
N ASP A 107 1.27 -4.37 -27.53
CA ASP A 107 2.19 -3.45 -26.84
C ASP A 107 1.89 -3.44 -25.33
N GLY A 108 2.78 -4.06 -24.55
CA GLY A 108 2.64 -4.17 -23.11
C GLY A 108 2.71 -2.82 -22.40
N SER A 109 3.51 -1.88 -22.89
CA SER A 109 3.66 -0.54 -22.30
C SER A 109 2.38 0.27 -22.46
N TYR A 110 1.79 0.28 -23.65
CA TYR A 110 0.51 0.95 -23.90
C TYR A 110 -0.61 0.37 -23.03
N LEU A 111 -0.69 -0.96 -22.94
CA LEU A 111 -1.69 -1.63 -22.10
C LEU A 111 -1.47 -1.30 -20.61
N ALA A 112 -0.21 -1.21 -20.17
CA ALA A 112 0.13 -0.81 -18.81
C ALA A 112 -0.34 0.60 -18.50
N GLU A 113 -0.16 1.56 -19.40
CA GLU A 113 -0.67 2.94 -19.24
C GLU A 113 -2.19 2.97 -19.11
N ARG A 114 -2.91 2.21 -19.98
CA ARG A 114 -4.37 2.12 -19.91
C ARG A 114 -4.85 1.50 -18.59
N TYR A 115 -4.22 0.41 -18.17
CA TYR A 115 -4.53 -0.22 -16.89
C TYR A 115 -4.26 0.71 -15.71
N GLN A 116 -3.13 1.41 -15.68
CA GLN A 116 -2.81 2.39 -14.65
C GLN A 116 -3.87 3.49 -14.58
N PHE A 117 -4.35 3.96 -15.73
CA PHE A 117 -5.45 4.93 -15.78
C PHE A 117 -6.72 4.38 -15.12
N PHE A 118 -7.16 3.17 -15.48
CA PHE A 118 -8.35 2.57 -14.88
C PHE A 118 -8.17 2.31 -13.38
N LEU A 119 -7.03 1.74 -12.99
CA LEU A 119 -6.75 1.43 -11.58
C LEU A 119 -6.65 2.70 -10.71
N SER A 120 -6.11 3.79 -11.25
CA SER A 120 -6.04 5.06 -10.53
C SER A 120 -7.40 5.68 -10.19
N LYS A 121 -8.48 5.21 -10.81
CA LYS A 121 -9.86 5.63 -10.53
C LYS A 121 -10.55 4.77 -9.47
N GLN A 122 -9.88 3.75 -8.96
CA GLN A 122 -10.42 2.79 -8.01
C GLN A 122 -9.99 3.16 -6.58
N GLY A 123 -10.95 3.49 -5.73
CA GLY A 123 -10.69 3.92 -4.34
C GLY A 123 -11.29 3.00 -3.27
N GLN A 124 -11.55 1.72 -3.62
CA GLN A 124 -12.14 0.78 -2.69
C GLN A 124 -11.24 0.59 -1.47
N THR A 125 -11.85 0.68 -0.29
CA THR A 125 -11.24 0.38 1.01
C THR A 125 -11.89 -0.84 1.62
N PHE A 126 -11.17 -1.53 2.50
CA PHE A 126 -11.82 -2.55 3.31
C PHE A 126 -12.83 -1.92 4.28
N PRO A 127 -13.90 -2.66 4.67
CA PRO A 127 -14.87 -2.18 5.65
C PRO A 127 -14.20 -1.80 6.98
N GLY A 128 -14.57 -0.64 7.55
CA GLY A 128 -14.08 -0.19 8.85
C GLY A 128 -12.76 0.59 8.82
N VAL A 129 -12.10 0.75 7.67
CA VAL A 129 -10.81 1.49 7.56
C VAL A 129 -10.95 2.92 8.07
N GLU A 130 -11.99 3.64 7.67
CA GLU A 130 -12.16 5.03 8.10
C GLU A 130 -12.33 5.14 9.62
N ASP A 131 -13.12 4.27 10.22
CA ASP A 131 -13.33 4.22 11.68
C ASP A 131 -12.04 3.88 12.42
N LEU A 132 -11.25 2.92 11.90
CA LEU A 132 -9.92 2.61 12.42
C LEU A 132 -9.03 3.85 12.45
N LEU A 133 -8.84 4.51 11.29
CA LEU A 133 -7.95 5.66 11.17
C LEU A 133 -8.39 6.82 12.04
N ARG A 134 -9.69 7.10 12.12
CA ARG A 134 -10.25 8.11 13.04
C ARG A 134 -9.96 7.79 14.50
N LYS A 135 -10.15 6.54 14.90
CA LYS A 135 -9.89 6.09 16.27
C LYS A 135 -8.41 6.25 16.62
N LEU A 136 -7.50 5.81 15.77
CA LEU A 136 -6.05 5.92 15.99
C LEU A 136 -5.61 7.39 16.14
N ILE A 137 -6.06 8.29 15.26
CA ILE A 137 -5.79 9.72 15.39
C ILE A 137 -6.37 10.26 16.71
N SER A 138 -7.58 9.82 17.08
CA SER A 138 -8.21 10.23 18.32
C SER A 138 -7.44 9.78 19.56
N GLN A 139 -6.70 8.70 19.48
CA GLN A 139 -5.80 8.19 20.54
C GLN A 139 -4.45 8.92 20.57
N GLY A 140 -4.11 9.69 19.53
CA GLY A 140 -2.89 10.51 19.48
C GLY A 140 -1.78 9.95 18.60
N TYR A 141 -2.03 8.88 17.87
CA TYR A 141 -1.07 8.35 16.89
C TYR A 141 -0.89 9.29 15.70
N GLU A 142 0.30 9.28 15.13
CA GLU A 142 0.63 9.95 13.89
C GLU A 142 0.65 8.90 12.76
N LEU A 143 -0.24 9.07 11.77
CA LEU A 143 -0.41 8.10 10.71
C LEU A 143 0.33 8.53 9.44
N TYR A 144 1.02 7.58 8.84
CA TYR A 144 1.77 7.72 7.60
C TYR A 144 1.45 6.55 6.69
N ALA A 145 1.37 6.77 5.38
CA ALA A 145 1.28 5.69 4.42
C ALA A 145 2.65 5.37 3.83
N ALA A 146 2.98 4.09 3.63
CA ALA A 146 4.27 3.60 3.15
C ALA A 146 4.07 2.47 2.13
N THR A 147 4.03 2.79 0.83
CA THR A 147 3.64 1.86 -0.23
C THR A 147 4.71 1.65 -1.30
N ASN A 148 4.80 0.41 -1.81
CA ASN A 148 5.60 0.04 -2.99
C ASN A 148 4.89 0.32 -4.32
N GLY A 149 3.69 0.87 -4.30
CA GLY A 149 2.89 1.13 -5.49
C GLY A 149 3.50 2.10 -6.51
N ILE A 150 2.79 2.29 -7.60
CA ILE A 150 3.13 3.26 -8.66
C ILE A 150 2.51 4.60 -8.29
N THR A 151 3.25 5.70 -8.43
CA THR A 151 2.84 7.04 -7.99
C THR A 151 1.49 7.47 -8.57
N SER A 152 1.31 7.33 -9.89
CA SER A 152 0.06 7.72 -10.57
C SER A 152 -1.15 6.93 -10.07
N ILE A 153 -0.96 5.64 -9.77
CA ILE A 153 -2.01 4.75 -9.26
C ILE A 153 -2.35 5.12 -7.82
N GLN A 154 -1.36 5.13 -6.92
CA GLN A 154 -1.62 5.35 -5.50
C GLN A 154 -2.18 6.75 -5.22
N THR A 155 -1.68 7.78 -5.91
CA THR A 155 -2.22 9.13 -5.80
C THR A 155 -3.69 9.17 -6.24
N GLY A 156 -4.03 8.53 -7.36
CA GLY A 156 -5.40 8.47 -7.86
C GLY A 156 -6.32 7.69 -6.92
N ARG A 157 -5.90 6.49 -6.48
CA ARG A 157 -6.68 5.64 -5.57
C ARG A 157 -6.93 6.32 -4.22
N LEU A 158 -5.92 6.96 -3.65
CA LEU A 158 -6.07 7.71 -2.40
C LEU A 158 -7.03 8.90 -2.56
N ALA A 159 -7.01 9.59 -3.69
CA ALA A 159 -7.96 10.68 -3.97
C ALA A 159 -9.42 10.18 -4.05
N GLN A 160 -9.63 8.94 -4.52
CA GLN A 160 -10.97 8.34 -4.62
C GLN A 160 -11.43 7.67 -3.31
N SER A 161 -10.50 7.21 -2.48
CA SER A 161 -10.82 6.41 -1.28
C SER A 161 -11.32 7.24 -0.09
N GLY A 162 -11.07 8.53 -0.08
CA GLY A 162 -11.39 9.41 1.05
C GLY A 162 -10.47 9.27 2.27
N ILE A 163 -9.49 8.35 2.26
CA ILE A 163 -8.61 8.12 3.43
C ILE A 163 -7.32 8.95 3.41
N ALA A 164 -6.97 9.58 2.30
CA ALA A 164 -5.75 10.38 2.20
C ALA A 164 -5.60 11.45 3.31
N PRO A 165 -6.68 12.16 3.74
CA PRO A 165 -6.57 13.18 4.78
C PRO A 165 -6.20 12.67 6.17
N PHE A 166 -6.26 11.36 6.42
CA PHE A 166 -5.87 10.78 7.71
C PHE A 166 -4.35 10.68 7.88
N PHE A 167 -3.60 10.71 6.79
CA PHE A 167 -2.14 10.58 6.81
C PHE A 167 -1.47 11.95 6.88
N LYS A 168 -0.47 12.09 7.75
CA LYS A 168 0.39 13.28 7.79
C LYS A 168 1.26 13.39 6.53
N GLU A 169 1.74 12.24 6.03
CA GLU A 169 2.47 12.13 4.77
C GLU A 169 2.26 10.75 4.15
N ILE A 170 2.35 10.68 2.83
CA ILE A 170 2.22 9.47 2.03
C ILE A 170 3.55 9.22 1.33
N PHE A 171 4.21 8.12 1.67
CA PHE A 171 5.50 7.73 1.13
C PHE A 171 5.32 6.66 0.06
N ILE A 172 5.62 7.02 -1.17
CA ILE A 172 5.56 6.12 -2.33
C ILE A 172 6.99 5.80 -2.78
N SER A 173 7.31 4.51 -2.87
CA SER A 173 8.66 4.02 -3.17
C SER A 173 9.27 4.63 -4.42
N GLU A 174 8.47 4.84 -5.47
CA GLU A 174 8.92 5.43 -6.71
C GLU A 174 9.43 6.88 -6.53
N GLN A 175 8.78 7.68 -5.68
CA GLN A 175 9.20 9.05 -5.35
C GLN A 175 10.45 9.07 -4.46
N LEU A 176 10.63 8.03 -3.65
CA LEU A 176 11.79 7.89 -2.78
C LEU A 176 12.99 7.23 -3.47
N HIS A 177 12.82 6.69 -4.69
CA HIS A 177 13.83 5.91 -5.41
C HIS A 177 14.43 4.76 -4.57
N THR A 178 13.59 4.16 -3.74
CA THR A 178 13.88 2.99 -2.91
C THR A 178 12.56 2.37 -2.49
N GLN A 179 12.55 1.09 -2.15
CA GLN A 179 11.31 0.37 -1.87
C GLN A 179 11.47 -0.62 -0.71
N LYS A 180 10.37 -1.00 -0.06
CA LYS A 180 10.33 -2.12 0.87
C LYS A 180 10.77 -3.41 0.15
N PRO A 181 11.60 -4.28 0.73
CA PRO A 181 12.05 -4.29 2.12
C PRO A 181 13.41 -3.59 2.37
N ASP A 182 13.90 -2.71 1.51
CA ASP A 182 15.18 -2.05 1.72
C ASP A 182 15.13 -1.12 2.94
N ALA A 183 16.10 -1.22 3.86
CA ALA A 183 16.21 -0.34 5.03
C ALA A 183 16.28 1.14 4.64
N ALA A 184 16.93 1.45 3.50
CA ALA A 184 17.01 2.80 2.95
C ALA A 184 15.64 3.45 2.68
N PHE A 185 14.58 2.66 2.46
CA PHE A 185 13.22 3.19 2.33
C PHE A 185 12.76 3.83 3.65
N TYR A 186 12.95 3.14 4.76
CA TYR A 186 12.57 3.61 6.10
C TYR A 186 13.49 4.73 6.60
N GLU A 187 14.78 4.72 6.25
CA GLU A 187 15.69 5.82 6.53
C GLU A 187 15.24 7.12 5.88
N LYS A 188 14.81 7.07 4.60
CA LYS A 188 14.27 8.23 3.89
C LYS A 188 12.93 8.71 4.45
N ILE A 189 12.08 7.79 4.91
CA ILE A 189 10.84 8.13 5.63
C ILE A 189 11.18 8.85 6.93
N GLY A 190 12.04 8.28 7.75
CA GLY A 190 12.43 8.86 9.04
C GLY A 190 13.06 10.24 8.90
N ALA A 191 13.87 10.47 7.85
CA ALA A 191 14.45 11.78 7.58
C ALA A 191 13.43 12.88 7.23
N ARG A 192 12.20 12.51 6.83
CA ARG A 192 11.12 13.44 6.45
C ARG A 192 10.10 13.66 7.57
N ILE A 193 9.97 12.71 8.49
CA ILE A 193 9.04 12.81 9.61
C ILE A 193 9.69 13.64 10.75
N PRO A 194 9.08 14.75 11.17
CA PRO A 194 9.60 15.54 12.28
C PRO A 194 9.70 14.74 13.59
N ASN A 195 10.86 14.78 14.22
CA ASN A 195 11.15 14.07 15.48
C ASN A 195 10.91 12.56 15.40
N PHE A 196 11.12 11.96 14.23
CA PHE A 196 10.98 10.53 14.06
C PHE A 196 11.93 9.78 14.98
N ASP A 197 11.39 8.80 15.65
CA ASP A 197 12.13 7.85 16.45
C ASP A 197 11.68 6.44 16.06
N LYS A 198 12.60 5.65 15.50
CA LYS A 198 12.29 4.31 15.02
C LYS A 198 11.85 3.36 16.13
N ASP A 199 12.34 3.59 17.37
CA ASP A 199 12.00 2.77 18.54
C ASP A 199 10.56 3.05 19.02
N HIS A 200 9.95 4.13 18.51
CA HIS A 200 8.55 4.51 18.73
C HIS A 200 7.71 4.44 17.45
N ALA A 201 8.16 3.66 16.47
CA ALA A 201 7.49 3.47 15.18
C ALA A 201 7.05 2.03 15.00
N LEU A 202 5.91 1.84 14.31
CA LEU A 202 5.41 0.54 13.87
C LEU A 202 5.19 0.56 12.36
N MET A 203 5.68 -0.47 11.66
CA MET A 203 5.25 -0.78 10.30
C MET A 203 4.11 -1.78 10.35
N ILE A 204 2.98 -1.45 9.75
CA ILE A 204 1.76 -2.25 9.72
C ILE A 204 1.44 -2.59 8.27
N GLY A 205 1.41 -3.87 7.93
CA GLY A 205 1.12 -4.31 6.58
C GLY A 205 0.89 -5.81 6.47
N ASP A 206 0.42 -6.25 5.30
CA ASP A 206 0.07 -7.66 5.03
C ASP A 206 1.24 -8.48 4.47
N SER A 207 2.25 -7.82 3.86
CA SER A 207 3.34 -8.50 3.18
C SER A 207 4.49 -8.87 4.13
N LEU A 208 4.69 -10.17 4.36
CA LEU A 208 5.86 -10.66 5.11
C LEU A 208 7.18 -10.26 4.45
N THR A 209 7.25 -10.28 3.12
CA THR A 209 8.50 -10.04 2.37
C THR A 209 8.80 -8.57 2.13
N ALA A 210 7.78 -7.70 2.11
CA ALA A 210 7.96 -6.26 1.94
C ALA A 210 7.90 -5.52 3.28
N ASP A 211 6.77 -5.62 4.00
CA ASP A 211 6.50 -4.81 5.19
C ASP A 211 7.26 -5.30 6.40
N ILE A 212 7.08 -6.59 6.73
CA ILE A 212 7.66 -7.18 7.94
C ILE A 212 9.16 -7.32 7.80
N GLN A 213 9.63 -7.90 6.69
CA GLN A 213 11.07 -7.98 6.43
C GLN A 213 11.69 -6.58 6.33
N GLY A 214 10.96 -5.61 5.76
CA GLY A 214 11.43 -4.23 5.66
C GLY A 214 11.59 -3.57 7.02
N GLY A 215 10.60 -3.70 7.91
CA GLY A 215 10.70 -3.24 9.30
C GLY A 215 11.85 -3.91 10.04
N ASN A 216 12.00 -5.24 9.90
CA ASN A 216 13.13 -5.97 10.50
C ASN A 216 14.49 -5.44 10.00
N ASN A 217 14.63 -5.20 8.69
CA ASN A 217 15.87 -4.66 8.10
C ASN A 217 16.19 -3.25 8.60
N ALA A 218 15.16 -2.45 8.90
CA ALA A 218 15.30 -1.08 9.42
C ALA A 218 15.41 -1.00 10.95
N GLY A 219 15.17 -2.10 11.66
CA GLY A 219 15.08 -2.13 13.12
C GLY A 219 13.88 -1.36 13.65
N ILE A 220 12.75 -1.47 12.93
CA ILE A 220 11.43 -0.91 13.31
C ILE A 220 10.54 -2.10 13.66
N ASP A 221 9.80 -2.00 14.76
CA ASP A 221 8.81 -3.01 15.14
C ASP A 221 7.69 -3.11 14.11
N THR A 222 7.10 -4.30 13.99
CA THR A 222 6.15 -4.61 12.92
C THR A 222 4.89 -5.26 13.44
N ILE A 223 3.77 -4.94 12.80
CA ILE A 223 2.50 -5.67 12.95
C ILE A 223 2.17 -6.32 11.61
N TRP A 224 2.14 -7.63 11.58
CA TRP A 224 1.65 -8.35 10.42
C TRP A 224 0.12 -8.40 10.44
N TYR A 225 -0.50 -7.71 9.48
CA TYR A 225 -1.93 -7.75 9.25
C TYR A 225 -2.29 -8.99 8.42
N ASN A 226 -2.56 -10.10 9.11
CA ASN A 226 -2.80 -11.42 8.53
C ASN A 226 -4.29 -11.77 8.51
N SER A 227 -5.11 -11.04 7.76
CA SER A 227 -6.56 -11.23 7.68
C SER A 227 -6.97 -12.59 7.11
N HIS A 228 -6.08 -13.26 6.37
CA HIS A 228 -6.31 -14.57 5.76
C HIS A 228 -5.76 -15.74 6.57
N HIS A 229 -5.21 -15.51 7.77
CA HIS A 229 -4.61 -16.55 8.63
C HIS A 229 -3.56 -17.41 7.91
N LEU A 230 -2.70 -16.77 7.12
CA LEU A 230 -1.62 -17.44 6.38
C LEU A 230 -0.50 -17.90 7.33
N GLU A 231 0.16 -19.01 7.00
CA GLU A 231 1.36 -19.43 7.70
C GLU A 231 2.58 -18.64 7.20
N ASN A 232 3.47 -18.29 8.13
CA ASN A 232 4.73 -17.64 7.78
C ASN A 232 5.76 -18.68 7.35
N HIS A 233 6.03 -18.77 6.06
CA HIS A 233 7.09 -19.61 5.47
C HIS A 233 8.33 -18.80 5.09
N THR A 234 8.49 -17.57 5.61
CA THR A 234 9.61 -16.66 5.31
C THR A 234 10.55 -16.56 6.51
N GLN A 235 11.62 -15.76 6.37
CA GLN A 235 12.51 -15.42 7.48
C GLN A 235 12.06 -14.15 8.23
N ALA A 236 11.03 -13.46 7.75
CA ALA A 236 10.51 -12.26 8.37
C ALA A 236 9.92 -12.56 9.77
N GLN A 237 10.24 -11.72 10.74
CA GLN A 237 9.86 -11.90 12.14
C GLN A 237 8.90 -10.76 12.53
N PRO A 238 7.58 -10.93 12.46
CA PRO A 238 6.65 -9.91 12.96
C PRO A 238 6.82 -9.74 14.48
N THR A 239 6.83 -8.49 14.95
CA THR A 239 6.78 -8.21 16.40
C THR A 239 5.42 -8.60 16.96
N TYR A 240 4.36 -8.31 16.21
CA TYR A 240 2.97 -8.67 16.51
C TYR A 240 2.27 -9.19 15.25
N GLU A 241 1.23 -10.01 15.44
CA GLU A 241 0.33 -10.48 14.40
C GLU A 241 -1.11 -10.18 14.79
N VAL A 242 -1.90 -9.69 13.83
CA VAL A 242 -3.32 -9.36 14.00
C VAL A 242 -4.11 -9.80 12.78
N HIS A 243 -5.39 -10.14 12.96
CA HIS A 243 -6.23 -10.69 11.90
C HIS A 243 -7.41 -9.79 11.50
N SER A 244 -7.60 -8.71 12.26
CA SER A 244 -8.67 -7.73 12.02
C SER A 244 -8.27 -6.34 12.50
N TYR A 245 -9.01 -5.31 12.11
CA TYR A 245 -8.82 -3.97 12.64
C TYR A 245 -9.14 -3.87 14.13
N GLN A 246 -10.06 -4.71 14.62
CA GLN A 246 -10.32 -4.76 16.05
C GLN A 246 -9.13 -5.36 16.81
N ASP A 247 -8.53 -6.44 16.30
CA ASP A 247 -7.31 -7.02 16.91
C ASP A 247 -6.15 -6.02 16.88
N LEU A 248 -6.03 -5.22 15.81
CA LEU A 248 -5.03 -4.16 15.72
C LEU A 248 -5.23 -3.11 16.82
N LEU A 249 -6.47 -2.66 17.03
CA LEU A 249 -6.79 -1.72 18.10
C LEU A 249 -6.51 -2.32 19.48
N ASP A 250 -6.94 -3.56 19.71
CA ASP A 250 -6.73 -4.27 20.97
C ASP A 250 -5.25 -4.55 21.25
N CYS A 251 -4.45 -4.74 20.21
CA CYS A 251 -3.00 -4.87 20.31
C CYS A 251 -2.38 -3.54 20.75
N LEU A 252 -2.69 -2.44 20.04
CA LEU A 252 -2.16 -1.12 20.34
C LEU A 252 -2.59 -0.58 21.73
N ASP A 253 -3.79 -0.92 22.20
CA ASP A 253 -4.30 -0.54 23.52
C ASP A 253 -3.52 -1.24 24.68
N LYS A 254 -2.78 -2.32 24.39
CA LYS A 254 -1.97 -3.07 25.37
C LYS A 254 -0.50 -2.65 25.41
N LEU A 255 -0.08 -1.83 24.44
CA LEU A 255 1.30 -1.37 24.26
C LEU A 255 1.49 0.05 24.80
#